data_5a8c1bf86624c4d838f324280359ad08
#
_entry.id   5a8c1bf86624c4d838f324280359ad08
#
_cell.length_a   1.000
_cell.length_b   1.000
_cell.length_c   1.000
_cell.angle_alpha   90.00
_cell.angle_beta   90.00
_cell.angle_gamma   90.00
#
_symmetry.space_group_name_H-M   'P 1'
#
loop_
_entity.id
_entity.type
_entity.pdbx_description
1 polymer ?
#
loop_
_entity_poly.entity_id
_entity_poly.type
_entity_poly.pdbx_seq_one_letter_code
_entity_poly.pdbx_strand_id
1 'polypeptide(L)'
;MKLNSKRTFIIGLAFFSICAFWQMYDNIVPLILKYRYGISDGISGPIMALDNVLALFMLPLFGTLSDRKGVRMPFIVVGTAGAVILTVCLSFTKTFSMFFTLLALLLVSMSIYRSPAVALMPDVTPKPLRSKANAIINLMGALGGVYTLAMTSFLVKGSAVDDPSYLPLFIAVAALMAISVTALALSVNEKKLKAEADIINDRIDAETVAKLDLSGNEGRRLSPEMFRSLMLILFSVSF
;
A
#
# COMPACT_ATOMS: atom_id res chain seq x y z
N MET A 1 -11.88 -7.59 -23.93
CA MET A 1 -12.27 -6.80 -22.73
C MET A 1 -11.46 -5.51 -22.66
N LYS A 2 -12.09 -4.37 -22.29
CA LYS A 2 -11.40 -3.10 -22.08
C LYS A 2 -11.37 -2.76 -20.58
N LEU A 3 -10.23 -2.31 -20.10
CA LEU A 3 -10.06 -1.84 -18.71
C LEU A 3 -10.77 -0.49 -18.55
N ASN A 4 -11.53 -0.31 -17.48
CA ASN A 4 -12.05 1.00 -17.10
C ASN A 4 -10.94 1.81 -16.39
N SER A 5 -10.17 2.55 -17.19
CA SER A 5 -9.01 3.31 -16.68
C SER A 5 -9.39 4.34 -15.62
N LYS A 6 -10.56 4.99 -15.71
CA LYS A 6 -11.02 5.96 -14.70
C LYS A 6 -11.22 5.30 -13.35
N ARG A 7 -11.88 4.13 -13.31
CA ARG A 7 -12.07 3.35 -12.10
C ARG A 7 -10.76 2.87 -11.50
N THR A 8 -9.87 2.35 -12.35
CA THR A 8 -8.55 1.89 -11.92
C THR A 8 -7.71 3.04 -11.36
N PHE A 9 -7.80 4.23 -11.93
CA PHE A 9 -7.14 5.43 -11.43
C PHE A 9 -7.65 5.81 -10.03
N ILE A 10 -8.97 5.78 -9.79
CA ILE A 10 -9.55 6.06 -8.46
C ILE A 10 -9.06 5.03 -7.43
N ILE A 11 -9.00 3.74 -7.78
CA ILE A 11 -8.43 2.72 -6.92
C ILE A 11 -6.93 2.99 -6.67
N GLY A 12 -6.22 3.47 -7.68
CA GLY A 12 -4.83 3.88 -7.60
C GLY A 12 -4.55 5.03 -6.64
N LEU A 13 -5.55 5.84 -6.27
CA LEU A 13 -5.41 6.90 -5.26
C LEU A 13 -5.02 6.33 -3.88
N ALA A 14 -5.46 5.11 -3.54
CA ALA A 14 -5.00 4.44 -2.34
C ALA A 14 -3.47 4.21 -2.37
N PHE A 15 -2.96 3.71 -3.48
CA PHE A 15 -1.51 3.50 -3.65
C PHE A 15 -0.72 4.81 -3.69
N PHE A 16 -1.29 5.82 -4.34
CA PHE A 16 -0.72 7.17 -4.35
C PHE A 16 -0.50 7.68 -2.93
N SER A 17 -1.50 7.57 -2.06
CA SER A 17 -1.39 8.03 -0.68
C SER A 17 -0.50 7.13 0.20
N ILE A 18 -0.51 5.80 -0.02
CA ILE A 18 0.39 4.88 0.67
C ILE A 18 1.85 5.22 0.36
N CYS A 19 2.19 5.35 -0.93
CA CYS A 19 3.56 5.65 -1.33
C CYS A 19 4.00 7.05 -0.92
N ALA A 20 3.09 8.04 -0.90
CA ALA A 20 3.36 9.36 -0.37
C ALA A 20 3.73 9.30 1.13
N PHE A 21 2.99 8.52 1.91
CA PHE A 21 3.30 8.32 3.33
C PHE A 21 4.66 7.65 3.52
N TRP A 22 4.94 6.54 2.82
CA TRP A 22 6.21 5.82 2.98
C TRP A 22 7.40 6.67 2.56
N GLN A 23 7.26 7.44 1.49
CA GLN A 23 8.32 8.39 1.08
C GLN A 23 8.60 9.45 2.15
N MET A 24 7.56 9.94 2.85
CA MET A 24 7.73 10.84 3.99
C MET A 24 8.41 10.11 5.16
N TYR A 25 7.93 8.91 5.52
CA TYR A 25 8.47 8.10 6.59
C TYR A 25 9.96 7.86 6.42
N ASP A 26 10.37 7.35 5.26
CA ASP A 26 11.75 6.97 4.97
C ASP A 26 12.72 8.16 4.95
N ASN A 27 12.24 9.34 4.55
CA ASN A 27 13.11 10.52 4.43
C ASN A 27 13.12 11.40 5.70
N ILE A 28 12.00 11.49 6.41
CA ILE A 28 11.86 12.48 7.49
C ILE A 28 12.05 11.86 8.87
N VAL A 29 11.57 10.64 9.11
CA VAL A 29 11.68 10.00 10.43
C VAL A 29 13.14 9.84 10.87
N PRO A 30 14.08 9.37 10.01
CA PRO A 30 15.49 9.30 10.38
C PRO A 30 16.10 10.65 10.76
N LEU A 31 15.70 11.73 10.06
CA LEU A 31 16.18 13.09 10.36
C LEU A 31 15.66 13.55 11.73
N ILE A 32 14.39 13.30 12.04
CA ILE A 32 13.81 13.61 13.36
C ILE A 32 14.52 12.82 14.47
N LEU A 33 14.74 11.52 14.28
CA LEU A 33 15.45 10.69 15.25
C LEU A 33 16.84 11.25 15.54
N LYS A 34 17.58 11.61 14.51
CA LYS A 34 18.95 12.09 14.62
C LYS A 34 19.05 13.50 15.20
N TYR A 35 18.35 14.46 14.59
CA TYR A 35 18.56 15.89 14.91
C TYR A 35 17.68 16.40 16.03
N ARG A 36 16.46 15.88 16.21
CA ARG A 36 15.58 16.30 17.32
C ARG A 36 15.81 15.51 18.60
N TYR A 37 16.05 14.18 18.48
CA TYR A 37 16.20 13.30 19.64
C TYR A 37 17.63 12.84 19.90
N GLY A 38 18.59 13.18 19.08
CA GLY A 38 20.00 12.81 19.25
C GLY A 38 20.26 11.30 19.15
N ILE A 39 19.38 10.56 18.47
CA ILE A 39 19.52 9.10 18.30
C ILE A 39 20.61 8.82 17.27
N SER A 40 21.57 7.98 17.63
CA SER A 40 22.64 7.56 16.72
C SER A 40 22.11 6.72 15.56
N ASP A 41 22.81 6.77 14.42
CA ASP A 41 22.43 6.01 13.22
C ASP A 41 22.33 4.49 13.47
N GLY A 42 23.15 3.96 14.40
CA GLY A 42 23.11 2.55 14.81
C GLY A 42 21.82 2.13 15.53
N ILE A 43 21.12 3.06 16.19
CA ILE A 43 19.83 2.81 16.87
C ILE A 43 18.67 3.20 15.93
N SER A 44 18.87 4.22 15.11
CA SER A 44 17.87 4.68 14.15
C SER A 44 17.49 3.57 13.16
N GLY A 45 18.45 2.79 12.65
CA GLY A 45 18.21 1.67 11.75
C GLY A 45 17.22 0.63 12.30
N PRO A 46 17.43 0.04 13.47
CA PRO A 46 16.47 -0.85 14.12
C PRO A 46 15.08 -0.23 14.36
N ILE A 47 15.01 1.08 14.69
CA ILE A 47 13.72 1.78 14.84
C ILE A 47 13.01 1.88 13.47
N MET A 48 13.74 2.19 12.41
CA MET A 48 13.19 2.22 11.06
C MET A 48 12.78 0.85 10.56
N ALA A 49 13.47 -0.22 10.97
CA ALA A 49 13.10 -1.59 10.60
C ALA A 49 11.85 -2.11 11.35
N LEU A 50 11.32 -1.37 12.34
CA LEU A 50 10.13 -1.75 13.08
C LEU A 50 8.90 -1.91 12.17
N ASP A 51 8.81 -1.12 11.10
CA ASP A 51 7.76 -1.23 10.09
C ASP A 51 7.76 -2.61 9.42
N ASN A 52 8.94 -3.13 9.06
CA ASN A 52 9.08 -4.45 8.43
C ASN A 52 8.74 -5.57 9.41
N VAL A 53 9.16 -5.46 10.68
CA VAL A 53 8.81 -6.42 11.72
C VAL A 53 7.30 -6.44 11.97
N LEU A 54 6.68 -5.27 12.09
CA LEU A 54 5.23 -5.17 12.24
C LEU A 54 4.49 -5.67 10.99
N ALA A 55 4.99 -5.36 9.79
CA ALA A 55 4.40 -5.80 8.53
C ALA A 55 4.34 -7.33 8.44
N LEU A 56 5.38 -8.04 8.89
CA LEU A 56 5.44 -9.50 8.87
C LEU A 56 4.22 -10.15 9.58
N PHE A 57 3.75 -9.55 10.66
CA PHE A 57 2.61 -10.07 11.45
C PHE A 57 1.31 -9.38 11.09
N MET A 58 1.32 -8.06 10.89
CA MET A 58 0.11 -7.25 10.73
C MET A 58 -0.50 -7.37 9.33
N LEU A 59 0.31 -7.46 8.27
CA LEU A 59 -0.23 -7.58 6.91
C LEU A 59 -1.03 -8.86 6.69
N PRO A 60 -0.55 -10.06 7.07
CA PRO A 60 -1.35 -11.27 7.02
C PRO A 60 -2.58 -11.20 7.94
N LEU A 61 -2.44 -10.64 9.15
CA LEU A 61 -3.54 -10.51 10.10
C LEU A 61 -4.70 -9.68 9.53
N PHE A 62 -4.43 -8.46 9.08
CA PHE A 62 -5.46 -7.58 8.53
C PHE A 62 -5.91 -7.99 7.13
N GLY A 63 -5.05 -8.63 6.35
CA GLY A 63 -5.41 -9.29 5.10
C GLY A 63 -6.48 -10.35 5.33
N THR A 64 -6.20 -11.35 6.17
CA THR A 64 -7.14 -12.44 6.48
C THR A 64 -8.42 -11.94 7.17
N LEU A 65 -8.30 -10.92 8.04
CA LEU A 65 -9.48 -10.36 8.72
C LEU A 65 -10.42 -9.66 7.73
N SER A 66 -9.87 -8.91 6.77
CA SER A 66 -10.66 -8.28 5.71
C SER A 66 -11.23 -9.30 4.72
N ASP A 67 -10.49 -10.40 4.44
CA ASP A 67 -10.97 -11.53 3.63
C ASP A 67 -12.19 -12.20 4.27
N ARG A 68 -12.10 -12.53 5.56
CA ARG A 68 -13.18 -13.15 6.31
C ARG A 68 -14.45 -12.28 6.35
N LYS A 69 -14.29 -10.96 6.45
CA LYS A 69 -15.44 -10.03 6.41
C LYS A 69 -15.96 -9.79 4.98
N GLY A 70 -15.22 -10.17 3.96
CA GLY A 70 -15.58 -10.01 2.56
C GLY A 70 -15.64 -8.56 2.07
N VAL A 71 -15.10 -7.61 2.86
CA VAL A 71 -15.10 -6.17 2.56
C VAL A 71 -13.76 -5.54 2.95
N ARG A 72 -13.21 -4.71 2.05
CA ARG A 72 -11.92 -4.03 2.23
C ARG A 72 -12.09 -2.59 2.69
N MET A 73 -13.11 -1.91 2.15
CA MET A 73 -13.29 -0.46 2.32
C MET A 73 -13.33 0.00 3.78
N PRO A 74 -14.03 -0.67 4.72
CA PRO A 74 -14.05 -0.24 6.12
C PRO A 74 -12.66 -0.22 6.76
N PHE A 75 -11.81 -1.21 6.44
CA PHE A 75 -10.43 -1.26 6.95
C PHE A 75 -9.58 -0.14 6.38
N ILE A 76 -9.74 0.13 5.07
CA ILE A 76 -9.05 1.24 4.39
C ILE A 76 -9.41 2.57 5.06
N VAL A 77 -10.70 2.83 5.29
CA VAL A 77 -11.16 4.09 5.89
C VAL A 77 -10.70 4.24 7.34
N VAL A 78 -10.88 3.19 8.17
CA VAL A 78 -10.48 3.23 9.58
C VAL A 78 -8.97 3.35 9.73
N GLY A 79 -8.21 2.55 8.98
CA GLY A 79 -6.74 2.62 9.02
C GLY A 79 -6.22 3.97 8.55
N THR A 80 -6.80 4.55 7.49
CA THR A 80 -6.41 5.89 7.02
C THR A 80 -6.78 6.98 8.01
N ALA A 81 -7.97 6.93 8.62
CA ALA A 81 -8.39 7.92 9.62
C ALA A 81 -7.41 7.93 10.81
N GLY A 82 -7.06 6.75 11.34
CA GLY A 82 -6.04 6.62 12.38
C GLY A 82 -4.68 7.16 11.94
N ALA A 83 -4.23 6.78 10.73
CA ALA A 83 -2.95 7.23 10.21
C ALA A 83 -2.88 8.74 10.00
N VAL A 84 -3.94 9.37 9.48
CA VAL A 84 -4.03 10.83 9.29
C VAL A 84 -3.89 11.57 10.62
N ILE A 85 -4.65 11.16 11.64
CA ILE A 85 -4.60 11.76 12.97
C ILE A 85 -3.22 11.61 13.59
N LEU A 86 -2.68 10.39 13.58
CA LEU A 86 -1.39 10.08 14.20
C LEU A 86 -0.22 10.75 13.46
N THR A 87 -0.27 10.88 12.13
CA THR A 87 0.73 11.62 11.35
C THR A 87 0.81 13.08 11.78
N VAL A 88 -0.32 13.73 11.96
CA VAL A 88 -0.33 15.13 12.45
C VAL A 88 0.13 15.21 13.91
N CYS A 89 -0.33 14.29 14.78
CA CYS A 89 0.09 14.24 16.19
C CYS A 89 1.60 14.03 16.35
N LEU A 90 2.24 13.29 15.44
CA LEU A 90 3.67 13.02 15.48
C LEU A 90 4.52 14.30 15.43
N SER A 91 4.03 15.34 14.75
CA SER A 91 4.73 16.64 14.67
C SER A 91 4.79 17.38 16.01
N PHE A 92 3.89 17.11 16.93
CA PHE A 92 3.78 17.82 18.21
C PHE A 92 4.55 17.12 19.35
N THR A 93 5.24 16.03 19.06
CA THR A 93 5.99 15.26 20.06
C THR A 93 7.22 16.02 20.54
N LYS A 94 7.38 16.09 21.87
CA LYS A 94 8.53 16.75 22.52
C LYS A 94 9.53 15.75 23.10
N THR A 95 9.10 14.53 23.40
CA THR A 95 9.94 13.50 24.00
C THR A 95 10.04 12.30 23.08
N PHE A 96 11.20 11.63 23.09
CA PHE A 96 11.41 10.41 22.27
C PHE A 96 10.39 9.31 22.60
N SER A 97 10.05 9.10 23.87
CA SER A 97 9.09 8.07 24.26
C SER A 97 7.70 8.32 23.65
N MET A 98 7.22 9.58 23.66
CA MET A 98 5.96 9.95 23.03
C MET A 98 6.01 9.77 21.50
N PHE A 99 7.11 10.19 20.88
CA PHE A 99 7.33 10.02 19.44
C PHE A 99 7.29 8.54 19.05
N PHE A 100 8.05 7.69 19.76
CA PHE A 100 8.13 6.26 19.47
C PHE A 100 6.78 5.55 19.65
N THR A 101 6.03 5.90 20.70
CA THR A 101 4.69 5.33 20.93
C THR A 101 3.73 5.73 19.81
N LEU A 102 3.68 7.01 19.43
CA LEU A 102 2.83 7.46 18.35
C LEU A 102 3.26 6.89 17.00
N LEU A 103 4.57 6.74 16.77
CA LEU A 103 5.10 6.09 15.56
C LEU A 103 4.66 4.63 15.47
N ALA A 104 4.77 3.87 16.55
CA ALA A 104 4.32 2.48 16.59
C ALA A 104 2.80 2.36 16.30
N LEU A 105 1.98 3.21 16.91
CA LEU A 105 0.53 3.26 16.64
C LEU A 105 0.23 3.65 15.18
N LEU A 106 1.01 4.58 14.62
CA LEU A 106 0.90 5.00 13.22
C LEU A 106 1.21 3.83 12.27
N LEU A 107 2.28 3.07 12.53
CA LEU A 107 2.64 1.90 11.73
C LEU A 107 1.57 0.80 11.80
N VAL A 108 0.94 0.60 12.96
CA VAL A 108 -0.21 -0.31 13.09
C VAL A 108 -1.39 0.21 12.25
N SER A 109 -1.72 1.49 12.33
CA SER A 109 -2.81 2.10 11.53
C SER A 109 -2.53 1.99 10.02
N MET A 110 -1.27 2.19 9.60
CA MET A 110 -0.84 1.98 8.22
C MET A 110 -0.95 0.52 7.79
N SER A 111 -0.69 -0.43 8.68
CA SER A 111 -0.85 -1.87 8.38
C SER A 111 -2.32 -2.25 8.19
N ILE A 112 -3.24 -1.67 8.98
CA ILE A 112 -4.70 -1.83 8.82
C ILE A 112 -5.15 -1.31 7.45
N TYR A 113 -4.56 -0.22 6.98
CA TYR A 113 -4.86 0.40 5.70
C TYR A 113 -4.23 -0.34 4.52
N ARG A 114 -2.93 -0.60 4.57
CA ARG A 114 -2.11 -1.07 3.44
C ARG A 114 -2.56 -2.43 2.91
N SER A 115 -2.74 -3.40 3.78
CA SER A 115 -3.07 -4.78 3.37
C SER A 115 -4.39 -4.88 2.61
N PRO A 116 -5.53 -4.33 3.10
CA PRO A 116 -6.79 -4.34 2.34
C PRO A 116 -6.74 -3.46 1.08
N ALA A 117 -5.98 -2.36 1.08
CA ALA A 117 -5.84 -1.49 -0.09
C ALA A 117 -5.13 -2.20 -1.25
N VAL A 118 -4.07 -2.98 -0.96
CA VAL A 118 -3.37 -3.79 -1.96
C VAL A 118 -4.29 -4.88 -2.52
N ALA A 119 -5.10 -5.53 -1.68
CA ALA A 119 -6.01 -6.59 -2.08
C ALA A 119 -7.25 -6.07 -2.86
N LEU A 120 -7.63 -4.81 -2.67
CA LEU A 120 -8.81 -4.24 -3.32
C LEU A 120 -8.72 -4.29 -4.84
N MET A 121 -7.56 -3.97 -5.43
CA MET A 121 -7.42 -3.93 -6.89
C MET A 121 -7.68 -5.29 -7.56
N PRO A 122 -7.02 -6.39 -7.17
CA PRO A 122 -7.29 -7.70 -7.76
C PRO A 122 -8.70 -8.20 -7.48
N ASP A 123 -9.33 -7.82 -6.36
CA ASP A 123 -10.71 -8.23 -6.02
C ASP A 123 -11.74 -7.60 -6.96
N VAL A 124 -11.53 -6.34 -7.38
CA VAL A 124 -12.48 -5.61 -8.24
C VAL A 124 -12.09 -5.59 -9.72
N THR A 125 -11.06 -6.33 -10.10
CA THR A 125 -10.55 -6.36 -11.48
C THR A 125 -10.53 -7.80 -12.01
N PRO A 126 -11.17 -8.08 -13.16
CA PRO A 126 -11.12 -9.39 -13.80
C PRO A 126 -9.69 -9.86 -14.08
N LYS A 127 -9.43 -11.16 -13.93
CA LYS A 127 -8.10 -11.80 -14.08
C LYS A 127 -7.28 -11.31 -15.28
N PRO A 128 -7.83 -11.25 -16.54
CA PRO A 128 -7.05 -10.84 -17.70
C PRO A 128 -6.63 -9.37 -17.72
N LEU A 129 -7.27 -8.53 -16.90
CA LEU A 129 -7.02 -7.09 -16.86
C LEU A 129 -6.13 -6.67 -15.68
N ARG A 130 -5.83 -7.59 -14.74
CA ARG A 130 -5.06 -7.30 -13.52
C ARG A 130 -3.67 -6.75 -13.82
N SER A 131 -2.97 -7.28 -14.82
CA SER A 131 -1.64 -6.78 -15.21
C SER A 131 -1.68 -5.32 -15.66
N LYS A 132 -2.66 -4.94 -16.49
CA LYS A 132 -2.84 -3.56 -16.94
C LYS A 132 -3.26 -2.63 -15.80
N ALA A 133 -4.13 -3.10 -14.91
CA ALA A 133 -4.54 -2.35 -13.73
C ALA A 133 -3.36 -2.13 -12.79
N ASN A 134 -2.52 -3.15 -12.57
CA ASN A 134 -1.34 -3.05 -11.73
C ASN A 134 -0.32 -2.02 -12.25
N ALA A 135 -0.14 -1.92 -13.58
CA ALA A 135 0.71 -0.90 -14.18
C ALA A 135 0.23 0.53 -13.83
N ILE A 136 -1.08 0.79 -13.89
CA ILE A 136 -1.66 2.10 -13.52
C ILE A 136 -1.46 2.37 -12.03
N ILE A 137 -1.68 1.38 -11.17
CA ILE A 137 -1.54 1.51 -9.73
C ILE A 137 -0.10 1.79 -9.32
N ASN A 138 0.87 1.10 -9.93
CA ASN A 138 2.29 1.34 -9.68
C ASN A 138 2.71 2.74 -10.14
N LEU A 139 2.19 3.21 -11.27
CA LEU A 139 2.41 4.60 -11.71
C LEU A 139 1.85 5.60 -10.69
N MET A 140 0.64 5.36 -10.17
CA MET A 140 0.06 6.20 -9.12
C MET A 140 0.91 6.19 -7.85
N GLY A 141 1.44 5.03 -7.45
CA GLY A 141 2.37 4.92 -6.33
C GLY A 141 3.64 5.75 -6.54
N ALA A 142 4.26 5.66 -7.72
CA ALA A 142 5.44 6.47 -8.07
C ALA A 142 5.13 7.99 -8.00
N LEU A 143 3.97 8.41 -8.50
CA LEU A 143 3.53 9.81 -8.41
C LEU A 143 3.32 10.25 -6.95
N GLY A 144 2.89 9.35 -6.05
CA GLY A 144 2.79 9.62 -4.61
C GLY A 144 4.15 9.92 -3.99
N GLY A 145 5.17 9.14 -4.34
CA GLY A 145 6.55 9.41 -3.91
C GLY A 145 7.07 10.76 -4.42
N VAL A 146 6.88 11.05 -5.71
CA VAL A 146 7.26 12.33 -6.32
C VAL A 146 6.54 13.51 -5.65
N TYR A 147 5.23 13.38 -5.35
CA TYR A 147 4.48 14.38 -4.62
C TYR A 147 5.14 14.72 -3.28
N THR A 148 5.49 13.70 -2.50
CA THR A 148 6.11 13.91 -1.18
C THR A 148 7.48 14.56 -1.28
N LEU A 149 8.33 14.15 -2.22
CA LEU A 149 9.63 14.78 -2.45
C LEU A 149 9.48 16.24 -2.84
N ALA A 150 8.55 16.57 -3.73
CA ALA A 150 8.25 17.95 -4.11
C ALA A 150 7.76 18.75 -2.89
N MET A 151 6.78 18.22 -2.13
CA MET A 151 6.29 18.89 -0.92
C MET A 151 7.38 19.08 0.13
N THR A 152 8.28 18.12 0.30
CA THR A 152 9.44 18.24 1.19
C THR A 152 10.32 19.43 0.77
N SER A 153 10.62 19.54 -0.51
CA SER A 153 11.44 20.64 -1.05
C SER A 153 10.81 22.02 -0.86
N PHE A 154 9.48 22.13 -0.95
CA PHE A 154 8.78 23.41 -0.80
C PHE A 154 8.45 23.78 0.63
N LEU A 155 8.10 22.81 1.47
CA LEU A 155 7.54 23.03 2.81
C LEU A 155 8.57 22.92 3.93
N VAL A 156 9.61 22.10 3.78
CA VAL A 156 10.67 21.95 4.78
C VAL A 156 11.75 22.99 4.49
N LYS A 157 11.74 24.06 5.26
CA LYS A 157 12.72 25.15 5.15
C LYS A 157 13.75 25.03 6.27
N GLY A 158 15.01 25.32 5.95
CA GLY A 158 16.13 25.24 6.89
C GLY A 158 16.93 23.93 6.73
N SER A 159 17.99 23.81 7.54
CA SER A 159 18.82 22.60 7.59
C SER A 159 18.20 21.58 8.55
N ALA A 160 18.38 20.30 8.27
CA ALA A 160 17.98 19.24 9.20
C ALA A 160 18.66 19.39 10.58
N VAL A 161 19.86 19.99 10.60
CA VAL A 161 20.61 20.29 11.84
C VAL A 161 19.90 21.32 12.72
N ASP A 162 19.16 22.26 12.11
CA ASP A 162 18.42 23.33 12.81
C ASP A 162 17.03 22.87 13.33
N ASP A 163 16.72 21.57 13.24
CA ASP A 163 15.42 20.97 13.55
C ASP A 163 14.23 21.74 12.94
N PRO A 164 14.12 21.75 11.61
CA PRO A 164 13.07 22.49 10.93
C PRO A 164 11.69 21.96 11.31
N SER A 165 10.67 22.80 11.18
CA SER A 165 9.29 22.38 11.38
C SER A 165 8.84 21.46 10.24
N TYR A 166 8.59 20.19 10.55
CA TYR A 166 8.03 19.20 9.61
C TYR A 166 6.49 19.22 9.57
N LEU A 167 5.84 20.01 10.43
CA LEU A 167 4.38 20.07 10.53
C LEU A 167 3.67 20.37 9.19
N PRO A 168 4.12 21.33 8.36
CA PRO A 168 3.45 21.59 7.08
C PRO A 168 3.49 20.38 6.14
N LEU A 169 4.59 19.65 6.13
CA LEU A 169 4.73 18.42 5.32
C LEU A 169 3.81 17.31 5.82
N PHE A 170 3.76 17.10 7.14
CA PHE A 170 2.89 16.09 7.74
C PHE A 170 1.41 16.39 7.48
N ILE A 171 1.01 17.66 7.55
CA ILE A 171 -0.34 18.09 7.17
C ILE A 171 -0.60 17.86 5.69
N ALA A 172 0.34 18.19 4.81
CA ALA A 172 0.17 17.99 3.37
C ALA A 172 -0.02 16.50 3.00
N VAL A 173 0.78 15.60 3.60
CA VAL A 173 0.66 14.15 3.39
C VAL A 173 -0.63 13.61 4.02
N ALA A 174 -0.97 14.02 5.24
CA ALA A 174 -2.20 13.64 5.91
C ALA A 174 -3.46 14.09 5.13
N ALA A 175 -3.47 15.33 4.63
CA ALA A 175 -4.54 15.84 3.78
C ALA A 175 -4.66 15.06 2.47
N LEU A 176 -3.53 14.74 1.83
CA LEU A 176 -3.51 13.90 0.63
C LEU A 176 -4.13 12.52 0.89
N MET A 177 -3.74 11.87 2.00
CA MET A 177 -4.29 10.56 2.38
C MET A 177 -5.81 10.66 2.62
N ALA A 178 -6.27 11.66 3.36
CA ALA A 178 -7.68 11.87 3.64
C ALA A 178 -8.48 12.11 2.36
N ILE A 179 -8.02 12.98 1.47
CA ILE A 179 -8.68 13.29 0.18
C ILE A 179 -8.72 12.05 -0.71
N SER A 180 -7.60 11.34 -0.85
CA SER A 180 -7.47 10.16 -1.71
C SER A 180 -8.42 9.04 -1.28
N VAL A 181 -8.47 8.74 0.02
CA VAL A 181 -9.32 7.65 0.54
C VAL A 181 -10.79 8.08 0.58
N THR A 182 -11.10 9.35 0.85
CA THR A 182 -12.47 9.86 0.75
C THR A 182 -12.98 9.76 -0.69
N ALA A 183 -12.17 10.18 -1.68
CA ALA A 183 -12.52 10.06 -3.09
C ALA A 183 -12.75 8.60 -3.49
N LEU A 184 -11.89 7.68 -3.02
CA LEU A 184 -12.03 6.25 -3.23
C LEU A 184 -13.34 5.72 -2.61
N ALA A 185 -13.61 6.02 -1.35
CA ALA A 185 -14.77 5.52 -0.62
C ALA A 185 -16.11 6.01 -1.20
N LEU A 186 -16.15 7.26 -1.70
CA LEU A 186 -17.34 7.82 -2.33
C LEU A 186 -17.56 7.33 -3.77
N SER A 187 -16.50 6.99 -4.50
CA SER A 187 -16.57 6.66 -5.93
C SER A 187 -16.64 5.17 -6.22
N VAL A 188 -16.23 4.30 -5.28
CA VAL A 188 -16.09 2.87 -5.51
C VAL A 188 -17.08 2.07 -4.66
N ASN A 189 -18.02 1.43 -5.32
CA ASN A 189 -18.88 0.44 -4.68
C ASN A 189 -18.20 -0.94 -4.76
N GLU A 190 -17.42 -1.29 -3.72
CA GLU A 190 -16.64 -2.52 -3.65
C GLU A 190 -17.48 -3.77 -3.93
N LYS A 191 -18.65 -3.90 -3.27
CA LYS A 191 -19.49 -5.09 -3.38
C LYS A 191 -19.98 -5.34 -4.81
N LYS A 192 -20.42 -4.27 -5.49
CA LYS A 192 -20.89 -4.35 -6.87
C LYS A 192 -19.75 -4.73 -7.82
N LEU A 193 -18.60 -4.09 -7.68
CA LEU A 193 -17.47 -4.32 -8.57
C LEU A 193 -16.84 -5.69 -8.39
N LYS A 194 -16.79 -6.19 -7.15
CA LYS A 194 -16.32 -7.54 -6.85
C LYS A 194 -17.25 -8.57 -7.50
N ALA A 195 -18.56 -8.44 -7.32
CA ALA A 195 -19.54 -9.34 -7.96
C ALA A 195 -19.41 -9.33 -9.50
N GLU A 196 -19.24 -8.15 -10.12
CA GLU A 196 -19.01 -8.06 -11.57
C GLU A 196 -17.71 -8.77 -12.00
N ALA A 197 -16.63 -8.61 -11.24
CA ALA A 197 -15.34 -9.26 -11.52
C ALA A 197 -15.43 -10.79 -11.34
N ASP A 198 -16.11 -11.28 -10.31
CA ASP A 198 -16.30 -12.71 -10.04
C ASP A 198 -17.09 -13.38 -11.15
N ILE A 199 -18.22 -12.82 -11.60
CA ILE A 199 -19.01 -13.36 -12.73
C ILE A 199 -18.16 -13.49 -14.00
N ILE A 200 -17.29 -12.52 -14.26
CA ILE A 200 -16.41 -12.55 -15.43
C ILE A 200 -15.32 -13.62 -15.26
N ASN A 201 -14.73 -13.72 -14.07
CA ASN A 201 -13.72 -14.72 -13.76
C ASN A 201 -14.28 -16.14 -13.88
N ASP A 202 -15.48 -16.40 -13.36
CA ASP A 202 -16.15 -17.70 -13.43
C ASP A 202 -16.41 -18.12 -14.90
N ARG A 203 -16.81 -17.18 -15.77
CA ARG A 203 -16.97 -17.46 -17.21
C ARG A 203 -15.65 -17.84 -17.86
N ILE A 204 -14.56 -17.12 -17.55
CA ILE A 204 -13.24 -17.38 -18.11
C ILE A 204 -12.73 -18.74 -17.63
N ASP A 205 -12.93 -19.06 -16.36
CA ASP A 205 -12.52 -20.31 -15.79
C ASP A 205 -13.31 -21.48 -16.43
N ALA A 206 -14.62 -21.34 -16.60
CA ALA A 206 -15.47 -22.33 -17.29
C ALA A 206 -15.04 -22.55 -18.77
N GLU A 207 -14.77 -21.48 -19.52
CA GLU A 207 -14.27 -21.56 -20.90
C GLU A 207 -12.89 -22.23 -20.97
N THR A 208 -12.03 -21.99 -19.97
CA THR A 208 -10.70 -22.56 -19.91
C THR A 208 -10.77 -24.07 -19.61
N VAL A 209 -11.62 -24.47 -18.66
CA VAL A 209 -11.87 -25.90 -18.34
C VAL A 209 -12.45 -26.61 -19.58
N ALA A 210 -13.47 -26.05 -20.22
CA ALA A 210 -14.06 -26.65 -21.42
C ALA A 210 -13.03 -26.83 -22.56
N LYS A 211 -12.11 -25.89 -22.75
CA LYS A 211 -11.03 -26.02 -23.74
C LYS A 211 -10.01 -27.10 -23.37
N LEU A 212 -9.70 -27.26 -22.08
CA LEU A 212 -8.81 -28.31 -21.59
C LEU A 212 -9.42 -29.70 -21.75
N ASP A 213 -10.72 -29.86 -21.46
CA ASP A 213 -11.46 -31.12 -21.66
C ASP A 213 -11.53 -31.52 -23.14
N LEU A 214 -11.72 -30.54 -24.04
CA LEU A 214 -11.72 -30.77 -25.49
C LEU A 214 -10.31 -31.12 -26.04
N SER A 215 -9.24 -30.73 -25.37
CA SER A 215 -7.86 -30.99 -25.81
C SER A 215 -7.32 -32.35 -25.41
N GLY A 216 -8.15 -33.24 -24.82
CA GLY A 216 -7.77 -34.60 -24.42
C GLY A 216 -6.61 -34.60 -23.43
N ASN A 217 -6.90 -34.41 -22.17
CA ASN A 217 -5.93 -34.16 -21.13
C ASN A 217 -5.15 -35.44 -20.78
N GLU A 218 -4.08 -35.72 -21.51
CA GLU A 218 -2.95 -36.45 -20.93
C GLU A 218 -2.27 -35.47 -19.95
N GLY A 219 -2.31 -35.81 -18.64
CA GLY A 219 -1.77 -34.99 -17.56
C GLY A 219 -0.37 -34.48 -17.90
N ARG A 220 -0.30 -33.22 -18.35
CA ARG A 220 0.95 -32.56 -18.69
C ARG A 220 1.76 -32.37 -17.42
N ARG A 221 2.64 -33.31 -17.14
CA ARG A 221 3.75 -33.07 -16.21
C ARG A 221 4.52 -31.88 -16.76
N LEU A 222 4.78 -30.90 -15.92
CA LEU A 222 5.63 -29.77 -16.28
C LEU A 222 6.90 -30.30 -16.95
N SER A 223 7.21 -29.83 -18.15
CA SER A 223 8.46 -30.18 -18.76
C SER A 223 9.63 -29.77 -17.86
N PRO A 224 10.75 -30.48 -17.84
CA PRO A 224 11.90 -30.10 -17.01
C PRO A 224 12.35 -28.67 -17.24
N GLU A 225 12.21 -28.13 -18.47
CA GLU A 225 12.52 -26.76 -18.82
C GLU A 225 11.52 -25.78 -18.22
N MET A 226 10.24 -26.11 -18.23
CA MET A 226 9.18 -25.28 -17.64
C MET A 226 9.29 -25.25 -16.10
N PHE A 227 9.66 -26.36 -15.47
CA PHE A 227 9.94 -26.45 -14.05
C PHE A 227 11.17 -25.60 -13.67
N ARG A 228 12.23 -25.67 -14.47
CA ARG A 228 13.44 -24.87 -14.28
C ARG A 228 13.17 -23.35 -14.42
N SER A 229 12.39 -22.95 -15.42
CA SER A 229 11.97 -21.56 -15.61
C SER A 229 11.10 -21.07 -14.47
N LEU A 230 10.18 -21.88 -13.96
CA LEU A 230 9.33 -21.56 -12.81
C LEU A 230 10.18 -21.36 -11.54
N MET A 231 11.17 -22.23 -11.31
CA MET A 231 12.11 -22.11 -10.19
C MET A 231 12.97 -20.86 -10.30
N LEU A 232 13.45 -20.51 -11.49
CA LEU A 232 14.22 -19.28 -11.71
C LEU A 232 13.38 -18.03 -11.45
N ILE A 233 12.12 -18.03 -11.87
CA ILE A 233 11.18 -16.91 -11.58
C ILE A 233 10.93 -16.80 -10.08
N LEU A 234 10.66 -17.92 -9.39
CA LEU A 234 10.47 -17.93 -7.93
C LEU A 234 11.72 -17.42 -7.20
N PHE A 235 12.91 -17.81 -7.63
CA PHE A 235 14.17 -17.32 -7.07
C PHE A 235 14.37 -15.82 -7.32
N SER A 236 14.04 -15.31 -8.50
CA SER A 236 14.21 -13.90 -8.84
C SER A 236 13.21 -12.97 -8.12
N VAL A 237 12.07 -13.50 -7.67
CA VAL A 237 11.04 -12.73 -6.92
C VAL A 237 11.31 -12.77 -5.41
N SER A 238 12.16 -13.71 -4.94
CA SER A 238 12.49 -13.87 -3.51
C SER A 238 13.68 -13.03 -3.06
N PHE A 239 14.35 -12.33 -3.97
CA PHE A 239 15.43 -11.37 -3.74
C PHE A 239 15.03 -10.00 -4.32
#